data_a0d448088b4b717cac080bd2b2977b29
#
_entry.id   a0d448088b4b717cac080bd2b2977b29
#
_cell.length_a   1.000
_cell.length_b   1.000
_cell.length_c   1.000
_cell.angle_alpha   90.00
_cell.angle_beta   90.00
_cell.angle_gamma   90.00
#
_symmetry.space_group_name_H-M   'P 1'
#
loop_
_entity.id
_entity.type
_entity.pdbx_description
1 polymer ?
#
loop_
_entity_poly.entity_id
_entity_poly.type
_entity_poly.pdbx_seq_one_letter_code
_entity_poly.pdbx_strand_id
1 'polypeptide(L)' 'MEKIALVTGSSRGIGRAVAAELARQGWAVCINYRLREDCARSLLEQLTAEGCRAMMVQAD' A
#
# COMPACT_ATOMS: atom_id res chain seq x y z
N MET A 1 -15.43 -10.21 8.41
CA MET A 1 -14.60 -10.59 7.25
C MET A 1 -13.63 -9.48 6.94
N GLU A 2 -12.37 -9.82 6.71
CA GLU A 2 -11.34 -8.84 6.43
C GLU A 2 -11.42 -8.35 4.98
N LYS A 3 -11.34 -7.03 4.79
CA LYS A 3 -11.33 -6.46 3.46
C LYS A 3 -9.90 -6.26 3.00
N ILE A 4 -9.59 -6.77 1.81
CA ILE A 4 -8.25 -6.69 1.24
C ILE A 4 -8.32 -5.94 -0.08
N ALA A 5 -7.47 -4.93 -0.22
CA ALA A 5 -7.39 -4.14 -1.45
C ALA A 5 -6.03 -4.33 -2.10
N LEU A 6 -6.02 -4.63 -3.38
CA LEU A 6 -4.80 -4.70 -4.16
C LEU A 6 -4.67 -3.40 -4.96
N VAL A 7 -3.61 -2.65 -4.69
CA VAL A 7 -3.41 -1.37 -5.35
C VAL A 7 -2.10 -1.43 -6.14
N THR A 8 -2.23 -1.40 -7.47
CA THR A 8 -1.06 -1.45 -8.35
C THR A 8 -0.56 -0.04 -8.62
N GLY A 9 0.76 0.09 -8.71
CA GLY A 9 1.36 1.40 -8.94
C GLY A 9 1.15 2.35 -7.78
N SER A 10 0.87 1.82 -6.59
CA SER A 10 0.44 2.62 -5.44
C SER A 10 1.58 3.33 -4.74
N SER A 11 2.81 3.05 -5.13
CA SER A 11 3.97 3.65 -4.45
C SER A 11 4.16 5.13 -4.78
N ARG A 12 3.44 5.66 -5.77
CA ARG A 12 3.58 7.04 -6.19
C ARG A 12 2.24 7.67 -6.52
N GLY A 13 2.16 8.98 -6.33
CA GLY A 13 1.06 9.80 -6.83
C GLY A 13 -0.30 9.40 -6.33
N ILE A 14 -1.24 9.32 -7.25
CA ILE A 14 -2.64 9.05 -6.95
C ILE A 14 -2.81 7.67 -6.31
N GLY A 15 -2.06 6.69 -6.80
CA GLY A 15 -2.14 5.34 -6.24
C GLY A 15 -1.74 5.32 -4.78
N ARG A 16 -0.71 6.09 -4.41
CA ARG A 16 -0.29 6.19 -3.02
C ARG A 16 -1.39 6.78 -2.15
N ALA A 17 -2.06 7.82 -2.62
CA ALA A 17 -3.14 8.45 -1.87
C ALA A 17 -4.32 7.52 -1.69
N VAL A 18 -4.66 6.76 -2.73
CA VAL A 18 -5.76 5.79 -2.66
C VAL A 18 -5.43 4.69 -1.66
N ALA A 19 -4.21 4.17 -1.70
CA ALA A 19 -3.79 3.11 -0.78
C ALA A 19 -3.88 3.59 0.66
N ALA A 20 -3.42 4.81 0.94
CA ALA A 20 -3.45 5.35 2.28
C ALA A 20 -4.89 5.52 2.77
N GLU A 21 -5.77 6.00 1.91
CA GLU A 21 -7.16 6.20 2.28
C GLU A 21 -7.85 4.87 2.59
N LEU A 22 -7.64 3.86 1.75
CA LEU A 22 -8.23 2.54 1.99
C LEU A 22 -7.73 1.95 3.29
N ALA A 23 -6.44 2.09 3.56
CA ALA A 23 -5.87 1.57 4.80
C ALA A 23 -6.50 2.23 6.02
N ARG A 24 -6.75 3.53 5.95
CA ARG A 24 -7.38 4.26 7.05
C ARG A 24 -8.82 3.84 7.26
N GLN A 25 -9.47 3.33 6.22
CA GLN A 25 -10.83 2.83 6.32
C GLN A 25 -10.90 1.38 6.82
N GLY A 26 -9.76 0.80 7.16
CA GLY A 26 -9.73 -0.54 7.74
C GLY A 26 -9.42 -1.65 6.75
N TRP A 27 -9.09 -1.30 5.50
CA TRP A 27 -8.70 -2.31 4.51
C TRP A 27 -7.26 -2.75 4.76
N ALA A 28 -7.01 -4.03 4.57
CA ALA A 28 -5.63 -4.52 4.48
C ALA A 28 -5.17 -4.24 3.05
N VAL A 29 -4.06 -3.51 2.89
CA VAL A 29 -3.62 -3.04 1.58
C VAL A 29 -2.40 -3.83 1.12
N CYS A 30 -2.48 -4.35 -0.10
CA CYS A 30 -1.34 -5.00 -0.75
C CYS A 30 -0.78 -4.03 -1.78
N ILE A 31 0.43 -3.54 -1.51
CA ILE A 31 1.10 -2.57 -2.39
C ILE A 31 1.85 -3.34 -3.46
N ASN A 32 1.39 -3.23 -4.69
CA ASN A 32 2.02 -3.92 -5.81
C ASN A 32 2.96 -2.93 -6.51
N TYR A 33 4.25 -3.25 -6.55
CA TYR A 33 5.24 -2.38 -7.19
C TYR A 33 6.05 -3.18 -8.19
N ARG A 34 6.66 -2.48 -9.12
CA ARG A 34 7.45 -3.12 -10.16
C ARG A 34 8.94 -2.76 -10.05
N LEU A 35 9.27 -1.47 -10.10
CA LEU A 35 10.65 -1.02 -10.12
C LEU A 35 11.06 -0.17 -8.92
N ARG A 36 10.11 0.50 -8.30
CA ARG A 36 10.42 1.48 -7.26
C ARG A 36 10.15 0.88 -5.88
N GLU A 37 11.01 -0.05 -5.50
CA GLU A 37 10.89 -0.67 -4.19
C GLU A 37 11.00 0.35 -3.07
N ASP A 38 11.86 1.35 -3.25
CA ASP A 38 12.03 2.37 -2.22
C ASP A 38 10.74 3.14 -1.94
N CYS A 39 9.99 3.46 -2.99
CA CYS A 39 8.71 4.15 -2.81
C CYS A 39 7.68 3.25 -2.15
N ALA A 40 7.63 1.98 -2.55
CA ALA A 40 6.70 1.02 -1.97
C ALA A 40 7.00 0.82 -0.49
N ARG A 41 8.29 0.68 -0.16
CA ARG A 41 8.70 0.49 1.23
C ARG A 41 8.37 1.70 2.08
N SER A 42 8.55 2.91 1.53
CA SER A 42 8.20 4.13 2.23
C SER A 42 6.71 4.17 2.58
N LEU A 43 5.87 3.79 1.64
CA LEU A 43 4.43 3.74 1.88
C LEU A 43 4.09 2.67 2.90
N LEU A 44 4.71 1.50 2.79
CA LEU A 44 4.49 0.42 3.74
C LEU A 44 4.83 0.85 5.16
N GLU A 45 5.97 1.51 5.33
CA GLU A 45 6.39 1.97 6.64
C GLU A 45 5.44 3.01 7.20
N GLN A 46 4.96 3.90 6.34
CA GLN A 46 4.00 4.92 6.77
C GLN A 46 2.70 4.29 7.25
N LEU A 47 2.17 3.34 6.49
CA LEU A 47 0.90 2.71 6.86
C LEU A 47 1.06 1.86 8.12
N THR A 48 2.18 1.15 8.25
CA THR A 48 2.44 0.34 9.42
C THR A 48 2.55 1.21 10.67
N ALA A 49 3.20 2.37 10.54
CA ALA A 49 3.34 3.29 11.65
C ALA A 49 2.01 3.86 12.10
N GLU A 50 1.04 3.94 11.19
CA GLU A 50 -0.31 4.40 11.52
C GLU A 50 -1.20 3.29 12.07
N GLY A 51 -0.67 2.09 12.23
CA GLY A 51 -1.45 0.98 12.73
C GLY A 51 -2.27 0.27 11.67
N CYS A 52 -2.03 0.58 10.41
CA CYS A 52 -2.74 -0.05 9.30
C CYS A 52 -2.07 -1.36 8.92
N ARG A 53 -2.86 -2.27 8.33
CA ARG A 53 -2.30 -3.51 7.82
C ARG A 53 -1.94 -3.34 6.35
N ALA A 54 -0.69 -3.64 6.02
CA ALA A 54 -0.21 -3.46 4.67
C ALA A 54 0.92 -4.45 4.39
N MET A 55 1.08 -4.77 3.13
CA MET A 55 2.19 -5.58 2.65
C MET A 55 2.59 -5.10 1.28
N MET A 56 3.80 -5.43 0.84
CA MET A 56 4.24 -5.05 -0.50
C MET A 56 4.67 -6.29 -1.25
N VAL A 57 4.39 -6.30 -2.55
CA VAL A 57 4.70 -7.43 -3.43
C VAL A 57 5.27 -6.88 -4.72
N GLN A 58 6.40 -7.41 -5.14
CA GLN A 58 7.00 -7.01 -6.41
C GLN A 58 6.32 -7.74 -7.56
N ALA A 59 5.89 -6.98 -8.54
CA ALA A 59 5.25 -7.51 -9.75
C ALA A 59 6.28 -7.58 -10.88
N ASP A 60 6.16 -8.59 -11.72
CA ASP A 60 7.01 -8.71 -12.90
C ASP A 60 6.55 -7.80 -14.01
#